data_beb30eabf691242a0bc16b42f9f97601
#
_entry.id   beb30eabf691242a0bc16b42f9f97601
#
_cell.length_a   1.000
_cell.length_b   1.000
_cell.length_c   1.000
_cell.angle_alpha   90.00
_cell.angle_beta   90.00
_cell.angle_gamma   90.00
#
_symmetry.space_group_name_H-M   'P 1'
#
loop_
_entity.id
_entity.type
_entity.pdbx_description
1 polymer ?
#
loop_
_entity_poly.entity_id
_entity_poly.type
_entity_poly.pdbx_seq_one_letter_code
_entity_poly.pdbx_strand_id
1 'polypeptide(L)'
;MIKKLLLILALLTSFSFWAQLGGRATYQFLNLVSSPKQAALGGKLLTDYSYDPTSGLFNPATINPEMHNQLSLNYVNYLADVNYGTVGYAYEYDRRSGVFYAGVTYVNYGTFEGYDERGNATADFSGGEVAFSAGYAYNIPRTDFFVGANVKLISSKLEQYTSLGGALDLGFIYVNDELELNIAGVVRNIGTQFTAYDVTYERLPLEVDLGISQKLEYVPLRWHFTLENLQNWNLAFANPARATSDLNGNSTPENVNFFDEALRHMIFAAELFPDKGFNIRLGYSVRRAEELRIVDQRSFAGLSAGFSVKFNKLRLSYSYARYNTAASSGFFGLNIDLN
;
A
#
# COMPACT_ATOMS: atom_id res chain seq x y z
N MET A 1 7.58 -10.22 37.00
CA MET A 1 7.25 -10.17 35.58
C MET A 1 5.90 -9.51 35.30
N ILE A 2 4.82 -9.95 35.89
CA ILE A 2 3.44 -9.46 35.66
C ILE A 2 3.30 -7.93 35.86
N LYS A 3 3.91 -7.35 36.93
CA LYS A 3 3.87 -5.89 37.17
C LYS A 3 4.54 -5.06 36.07
N LYS A 4 5.62 -5.57 35.44
CA LYS A 4 6.28 -4.89 34.33
C LYS A 4 5.44 -5.00 33.04
N LEU A 5 4.76 -6.12 32.84
CA LEU A 5 3.84 -6.32 31.70
C LEU A 5 2.62 -5.40 31.80
N LEU A 6 2.03 -5.26 33.01
CA LEU A 6 0.93 -4.34 33.26
C LEU A 6 1.32 -2.86 33.09
N LEU A 7 2.56 -2.50 33.41
CA LEU A 7 3.07 -1.15 33.22
C LEU A 7 3.26 -0.82 31.72
N ILE A 8 3.73 -1.78 30.94
CA ILE A 8 3.84 -1.65 29.47
C ILE A 8 2.44 -1.57 28.84
N LEU A 9 1.49 -2.38 29.31
CA LEU A 9 0.10 -2.34 28.84
C LEU A 9 -0.57 -1.00 29.20
N ALA A 10 -0.33 -0.45 30.39
CA ALA A 10 -0.85 0.85 30.81
C ALA A 10 -0.23 2.03 30.02
N LEU A 11 1.03 1.93 29.61
CA LEU A 11 1.68 2.92 28.73
C LEU A 11 1.10 2.90 27.31
N LEU A 12 0.65 1.75 26.83
CA LEU A 12 0.02 1.60 25.51
C LEU A 12 -1.41 2.18 25.46
N THR A 13 -2.10 2.31 26.59
CA THR A 13 -3.47 2.87 26.64
C THR A 13 -3.53 4.40 26.70
N SER A 14 -2.38 5.09 26.83
CA SER A 14 -2.34 6.55 27.00
C SER A 14 -2.34 7.34 25.67
N PHE A 15 -2.36 6.68 24.51
CA PHE A 15 -2.46 7.36 23.23
C PHE A 15 -3.94 7.61 22.89
N SER A 16 -4.40 8.83 23.19
CA SER A 16 -5.65 9.33 22.63
C SER A 16 -5.43 9.59 21.14
N PHE A 17 -5.74 8.62 20.29
CA PHE A 17 -5.72 8.80 18.84
C PHE A 17 -6.90 9.70 18.45
N TRP A 18 -6.58 10.90 18.03
CA TRP A 18 -7.55 11.76 17.37
C TRP A 18 -7.77 11.23 15.97
N ALA A 19 -8.95 10.66 15.73
CA ALA A 19 -9.36 10.19 14.42
C ALA A 19 -9.28 11.36 13.40
N GLN A 20 -8.46 11.18 12.35
CA GLN A 20 -8.33 12.16 11.28
C GLN A 20 -9.20 11.74 10.11
N LEU A 21 -10.12 12.62 9.72
CA LEU A 21 -10.87 12.54 8.46
C LEU A 21 -9.91 12.63 7.26
N GLY A 22 -10.23 11.95 6.17
CA GLY A 22 -9.46 12.03 4.92
C GLY A 22 -9.20 13.47 4.49
N GLY A 23 -8.04 13.74 3.88
CA GLY A 23 -7.61 15.09 3.46
C GLY A 23 -6.77 15.84 4.49
N ARG A 24 -6.41 15.23 5.63
CA ARG A 24 -5.60 15.86 6.69
C ARG A 24 -4.13 15.44 6.69
N ALA A 25 -3.68 14.71 5.70
CA ALA A 25 -2.29 14.29 5.56
C ALA A 25 -1.77 14.66 4.18
N THR A 26 -0.55 15.15 4.14
CA THR A 26 0.18 15.43 2.91
C THR A 26 0.82 14.16 2.34
N TYR A 27 1.37 14.22 1.11
CA TYR A 27 2.09 13.12 0.45
C TYR A 27 1.31 11.80 0.38
N GLN A 28 0.01 11.85 0.08
CA GLN A 28 -0.86 10.67 -0.02
C GLN A 28 -0.37 9.65 -1.06
N PHE A 29 0.46 10.07 -2.01
CA PHE A 29 1.07 9.20 -3.01
C PHE A 29 1.96 8.09 -2.42
N LEU A 30 2.44 8.25 -1.17
CA LEU A 30 3.21 7.22 -0.46
C LEU A 30 2.39 5.95 -0.18
N ASN A 31 1.05 6.05 -0.23
CA ASN A 31 0.13 4.93 -0.01
C ASN A 31 -0.38 4.32 -1.32
N LEU A 32 0.08 4.81 -2.48
CA LEU A 32 -0.24 4.20 -3.76
C LEU A 32 0.35 2.78 -3.86
N VAL A 33 -0.35 1.93 -4.59
CA VAL A 33 0.07 0.53 -4.82
C VAL A 33 1.33 0.50 -5.69
N SER A 34 2.39 -0.13 -5.21
CA SER A 34 3.72 -0.05 -5.83
C SER A 34 3.94 -1.02 -6.99
N SER A 35 3.16 -2.10 -7.09
CA SER A 35 3.38 -3.12 -8.13
C SER A 35 2.09 -3.80 -8.60
N PRO A 36 2.10 -4.40 -9.80
CA PRO A 36 0.97 -5.20 -10.29
C PRO A 36 0.63 -6.36 -9.37
N LYS A 37 1.62 -6.97 -8.71
CA LYS A 37 1.39 -8.06 -7.76
C LYS A 37 0.55 -7.59 -6.59
N GLN A 38 0.89 -6.46 -6.00
CA GLN A 38 0.11 -5.86 -4.92
C GLN A 38 -1.30 -5.47 -5.37
N ALA A 39 -1.42 -4.84 -6.55
CA ALA A 39 -2.72 -4.44 -7.09
C ALA A 39 -3.65 -5.64 -7.25
N ALA A 40 -3.14 -6.74 -7.85
CA ALA A 40 -3.91 -7.97 -8.06
C ALA A 40 -4.36 -8.63 -6.76
N LEU A 41 -3.56 -8.52 -5.68
CA LEU A 41 -3.83 -9.09 -4.36
C LEU A 41 -4.51 -8.09 -3.41
N GLY A 42 -5.32 -7.18 -3.95
CA GLY A 42 -6.17 -6.29 -3.16
C GLY A 42 -5.56 -4.94 -2.81
N GLY A 43 -4.29 -4.68 -3.17
CA GLY A 43 -3.61 -3.40 -3.00
C GLY A 43 -2.64 -3.34 -1.84
N LYS A 44 -2.72 -4.24 -0.87
CA LYS A 44 -1.83 -4.31 0.29
C LYS A 44 -1.30 -5.73 0.50
N LEU A 45 -0.04 -5.95 0.18
CA LEU A 45 0.63 -7.23 0.31
C LEU A 45 1.86 -7.07 1.22
N LEU A 46 1.76 -7.54 2.45
CA LEU A 46 2.80 -7.40 3.47
C LEU A 46 3.72 -8.62 3.57
N THR A 47 3.21 -9.79 3.15
CA THR A 47 3.83 -11.09 3.34
C THR A 47 4.56 -11.60 2.10
N ASP A 48 4.91 -10.68 1.18
CA ASP A 48 5.59 -11.02 -0.07
C ASP A 48 7.08 -11.27 0.14
N TYR A 49 7.42 -12.47 0.54
CA TYR A 49 8.81 -12.93 0.64
C TYR A 49 9.21 -13.63 -0.66
N SER A 50 9.43 -12.85 -1.72
CA SER A 50 9.71 -13.36 -3.08
C SER A 50 10.74 -12.48 -3.81
N TYR A 51 10.80 -12.61 -5.13
CA TYR A 51 11.77 -11.99 -6.02
C TYR A 51 11.55 -10.50 -6.32
N ASP A 52 10.43 -9.88 -5.93
CA ASP A 52 10.07 -8.52 -6.35
C ASP A 52 10.61 -7.45 -5.38
N PRO A 53 11.69 -6.71 -5.70
CA PRO A 53 12.23 -5.68 -4.84
C PRO A 53 11.23 -4.56 -4.49
N THR A 54 10.20 -4.32 -5.31
CA THR A 54 9.23 -3.27 -5.01
C THR A 54 8.33 -3.59 -3.83
N SER A 55 8.32 -4.85 -3.34
CA SER A 55 7.68 -5.19 -2.06
C SER A 55 8.32 -4.44 -0.89
N GLY A 56 9.62 -4.13 -0.96
CA GLY A 56 10.36 -3.36 0.03
C GLY A 56 9.86 -1.92 0.19
N LEU A 57 9.23 -1.32 -0.84
CA LEU A 57 8.56 -0.03 -0.72
C LEU A 57 7.35 -0.08 0.22
N PHE A 58 6.81 -1.27 0.41
CA PHE A 58 5.60 -1.48 1.21
C PHE A 58 5.89 -2.06 2.60
N ASN A 59 6.71 -3.12 2.65
CA ASN A 59 7.22 -3.68 3.89
C ASN A 59 8.73 -3.93 3.76
N PRO A 60 9.59 -3.14 4.40
CA PRO A 60 11.04 -3.31 4.27
C PRO A 60 11.57 -4.66 4.77
N ALA A 61 10.86 -5.36 5.63
CA ALA A 61 11.25 -6.67 6.11
C ALA A 61 11.07 -7.79 5.06
N THR A 62 10.37 -7.53 3.95
CA THR A 62 10.24 -8.50 2.84
C THR A 62 11.47 -8.55 1.94
N ILE A 63 12.38 -7.57 2.06
CA ILE A 63 13.63 -7.56 1.32
C ILE A 63 14.46 -8.77 1.74
N ASN A 64 14.86 -9.60 0.78
CA ASN A 64 15.46 -10.90 1.05
C ASN A 64 16.54 -11.24 0.00
N PRO A 65 17.37 -12.28 0.27
CA PRO A 65 18.45 -12.68 -0.63
C PRO A 65 18.01 -13.10 -2.05
N GLU A 66 16.78 -13.59 -2.24
CA GLU A 66 16.26 -13.92 -3.58
C GLU A 66 16.11 -12.69 -4.48
N MET A 67 16.07 -11.50 -3.89
CA MET A 67 16.04 -10.24 -4.60
C MET A 67 17.42 -9.73 -5.03
N HIS A 68 18.51 -10.47 -4.71
CA HIS A 68 19.86 -10.07 -5.09
C HIS A 68 19.95 -9.83 -6.60
N ASN A 69 20.46 -8.65 -7.00
CA ASN A 69 20.56 -8.22 -8.38
C ASN A 69 19.22 -8.26 -9.16
N GLN A 70 18.09 -8.14 -8.48
CA GLN A 70 16.78 -7.98 -9.14
C GLN A 70 16.45 -6.51 -9.31
N LEU A 71 16.03 -6.14 -10.49
CA LEU A 71 15.52 -4.81 -10.83
C LEU A 71 14.03 -4.93 -11.19
N SER A 72 13.19 -4.17 -10.51
CA SER A 72 11.76 -4.08 -10.82
C SER A 72 11.40 -2.69 -11.30
N LEU A 73 10.65 -2.64 -12.39
CA LEU A 73 10.11 -1.43 -13.00
C LEU A 73 8.60 -1.59 -13.10
N ASN A 74 7.85 -0.66 -12.51
CA ASN A 74 6.39 -0.68 -12.60
C ASN A 74 5.88 0.65 -13.14
N TYR A 75 4.85 0.57 -13.96
CA TYR A 75 4.13 1.71 -14.51
C TYR A 75 2.64 1.50 -14.32
N VAL A 76 1.96 2.56 -13.91
CA VAL A 76 0.53 2.55 -13.62
C VAL A 76 -0.15 3.68 -14.36
N ASN A 77 -1.11 3.33 -15.20
CA ASN A 77 -2.11 4.25 -15.70
C ASN A 77 -3.26 4.27 -14.68
N TYR A 78 -3.32 5.37 -13.90
CA TYR A 78 -4.17 5.37 -12.70
C TYR A 78 -5.58 5.87 -13.01
N LEU A 79 -5.73 7.16 -13.31
CA LEU A 79 -7.02 7.81 -13.54
C LEU A 79 -6.78 9.09 -14.34
N ALA A 80 -7.59 9.34 -15.37
CA ALA A 80 -7.43 10.49 -16.27
C ALA A 80 -5.96 10.55 -16.77
N ASP A 81 -5.30 11.69 -16.63
CA ASP A 81 -3.91 11.88 -17.04
C ASP A 81 -2.89 11.58 -15.93
N VAL A 82 -3.37 11.09 -14.77
CA VAL A 82 -2.49 10.72 -13.64
C VAL A 82 -1.81 9.40 -13.93
N ASN A 83 -0.48 9.43 -13.96
CA ASN A 83 0.35 8.26 -14.14
C ASN A 83 1.41 8.22 -13.03
N TYR A 84 1.77 7.03 -12.60
CA TYR A 84 2.86 6.87 -11.66
C TYR A 84 3.67 5.62 -11.93
N GLY A 85 4.85 5.58 -11.36
CA GLY A 85 5.73 4.43 -11.50
C GLY A 85 6.57 4.20 -10.26
N THR A 86 7.06 2.98 -10.14
CA THR A 86 7.99 2.58 -9.10
C THR A 86 9.16 1.83 -9.69
N VAL A 87 10.31 2.04 -9.09
CA VAL A 87 11.54 1.30 -9.39
C VAL A 87 12.04 0.73 -8.08
N GLY A 88 12.51 -0.50 -8.09
CA GLY A 88 13.13 -1.15 -6.93
C GLY A 88 14.32 -1.97 -7.35
N TYR A 89 15.40 -1.91 -6.57
CA TYR A 89 16.60 -2.70 -6.73
C TYR A 89 17.08 -3.19 -5.38
N ALA A 90 17.48 -4.45 -5.29
CA ALA A 90 18.01 -5.05 -4.07
C ALA A 90 19.38 -5.65 -4.31
N TYR A 91 20.25 -5.53 -3.33
CA TYR A 91 21.62 -6.02 -3.36
C TYR A 91 22.02 -6.67 -2.04
N GLU A 92 22.35 -7.95 -2.08
CA GLU A 92 22.94 -8.67 -0.96
C GLU A 92 24.47 -8.47 -0.99
N TYR A 93 25.01 -7.79 0.02
CA TYR A 93 26.45 -7.60 0.13
C TYR A 93 27.16 -8.88 0.63
N ASP A 94 26.60 -9.50 1.64
CA ASP A 94 27.07 -10.77 2.23
C ASP A 94 25.89 -11.46 2.94
N ARG A 95 25.82 -12.77 2.86
CA ARG A 95 24.75 -13.59 3.48
C ARG A 95 24.54 -13.34 4.98
N ARG A 96 25.58 -12.84 5.68
CA ARG A 96 25.50 -12.50 7.11
C ARG A 96 25.11 -11.03 7.38
N SER A 97 25.26 -10.19 6.38
CA SER A 97 25.10 -8.73 6.54
C SER A 97 23.73 -8.21 6.13
N GLY A 98 22.81 -9.09 5.69
CA GLY A 98 21.49 -8.68 5.22
C GLY A 98 21.48 -8.12 3.80
N VAL A 99 20.34 -7.56 3.39
CA VAL A 99 20.10 -7.09 2.03
C VAL A 99 19.79 -5.59 2.03
N PHE A 100 20.50 -4.87 1.18
CA PHE A 100 20.24 -3.45 0.93
C PHE A 100 19.22 -3.28 -0.18
N TYR A 101 18.46 -2.22 -0.09
CA TYR A 101 17.41 -1.90 -1.02
C TYR A 101 17.46 -0.42 -1.39
N ALA A 102 17.18 -0.11 -2.66
CA ALA A 102 16.93 1.23 -3.15
C ALA A 102 15.65 1.25 -3.98
N GLY A 103 14.81 2.24 -3.78
CA GLY A 103 13.56 2.38 -4.50
C GLY A 103 13.20 3.81 -4.79
N VAL A 104 12.41 4.00 -5.83
CA VAL A 104 11.86 5.30 -6.22
C VAL A 104 10.38 5.12 -6.51
N THR A 105 9.56 6.02 -5.99
CA THR A 105 8.16 6.21 -6.39
C THR A 105 8.03 7.59 -7.02
N TYR A 106 7.47 7.67 -8.21
CA TYR A 106 7.22 8.93 -8.93
C TYR A 106 5.78 9.00 -9.38
N VAL A 107 5.14 10.15 -9.17
CA VAL A 107 3.78 10.46 -9.60
C VAL A 107 3.78 11.71 -10.46
N ASN A 108 3.08 11.64 -11.59
CA ASN A 108 2.76 12.75 -12.45
C ASN A 108 1.25 12.93 -12.47
N TYR A 109 0.78 14.08 -12.07
CA TYR A 109 -0.65 14.42 -12.04
C TYR A 109 -1.19 14.93 -13.38
N GLY A 110 -0.34 15.04 -14.40
CA GLY A 110 -0.71 15.61 -15.71
C GLY A 110 -0.75 17.14 -15.71
N THR A 111 -1.46 17.69 -16.66
CA THR A 111 -1.65 19.13 -16.82
C THR A 111 -3.10 19.48 -16.52
N PHE A 112 -3.29 20.53 -15.75
CA PHE A 112 -4.60 21.07 -15.38
C PHE A 112 -4.80 22.40 -16.10
N GLU A 113 -5.95 22.58 -16.71
CA GLU A 113 -6.35 23.86 -17.30
C GLU A 113 -6.59 24.89 -16.18
N GLY A 114 -5.92 26.03 -16.27
CA GLY A 114 -6.09 27.12 -15.32
C GLY A 114 -7.27 28.02 -15.66
N TYR A 115 -8.04 28.42 -14.65
CA TYR A 115 -9.13 29.39 -14.78
C TYR A 115 -9.08 30.40 -13.63
N ASP A 116 -9.41 31.68 -13.95
CA ASP A 116 -9.59 32.71 -12.93
C ASP A 116 -10.98 32.58 -12.25
N GLU A 117 -11.19 33.39 -11.21
CA GLU A 117 -12.50 33.43 -10.47
C GLU A 117 -13.68 33.80 -11.36
N ARG A 118 -13.47 34.34 -12.56
CA ARG A 118 -14.49 34.74 -13.53
C ARG A 118 -14.70 33.70 -14.62
N GLY A 119 -13.93 32.59 -14.58
CA GLY A 119 -13.99 31.51 -15.59
C GLY A 119 -13.20 31.80 -16.86
N ASN A 120 -12.32 32.82 -16.88
CA ASN A 120 -11.41 33.04 -18.00
C ASN A 120 -10.22 32.09 -17.90
N ALA A 121 -9.80 31.52 -19.04
CA ALA A 121 -8.61 30.66 -19.08
C ALA A 121 -7.36 31.45 -18.67
N THR A 122 -6.58 30.83 -17.77
CA THR A 122 -5.27 31.30 -17.33
C THR A 122 -4.18 30.34 -17.81
N ALA A 123 -2.97 30.46 -17.31
CA ALA A 123 -1.90 29.51 -17.63
C ALA A 123 -2.21 28.13 -17.02
N ASP A 124 -1.96 27.08 -17.81
CA ASP A 124 -2.05 25.71 -17.34
C ASP A 124 -0.97 25.42 -16.28
N PHE A 125 -1.28 24.53 -15.37
CA PHE A 125 -0.35 24.11 -14.32
C PHE A 125 -0.22 22.59 -14.24
N SER A 126 0.86 22.11 -13.63
CA SER A 126 1.14 20.70 -13.46
C SER A 126 1.57 20.39 -12.03
N GLY A 127 1.51 19.12 -11.66
CA GLY A 127 2.00 18.65 -10.38
C GLY A 127 2.74 17.33 -10.52
N GLY A 128 3.68 17.10 -9.60
CA GLY A 128 4.39 15.83 -9.51
C GLY A 128 5.05 15.64 -8.16
N GLU A 129 5.19 14.38 -7.77
CA GLU A 129 5.77 13.99 -6.51
C GLU A 129 6.76 12.86 -6.71
N VAL A 130 7.83 12.85 -5.93
CA VAL A 130 8.83 11.79 -5.94
C VAL A 130 9.26 11.44 -4.53
N ALA A 131 9.42 10.15 -4.27
CA ALA A 131 10.02 9.64 -3.04
C ALA A 131 11.18 8.71 -3.39
N PHE A 132 12.35 9.00 -2.84
CA PHE A 132 13.51 8.12 -2.85
C PHE A 132 13.53 7.34 -1.55
N SER A 133 13.67 6.01 -1.65
CA SER A 133 13.71 5.10 -0.50
C SER A 133 15.04 4.37 -0.48
N ALA A 134 15.64 4.31 0.69
CA ALA A 134 16.79 3.44 0.97
C ALA A 134 16.45 2.54 2.16
N GLY A 135 16.59 1.25 1.99
CA GLY A 135 16.16 0.26 2.96
C GLY A 135 17.22 -0.80 3.24
N TYR A 136 17.01 -1.45 4.36
CA TYR A 136 17.83 -2.55 4.82
C TYR A 136 16.98 -3.58 5.54
N ALA A 137 17.17 -4.84 5.22
CA ALA A 137 16.55 -5.96 5.91
C ALA A 137 17.59 -6.92 6.47
N TYR A 138 17.30 -7.45 7.64
CA TYR A 138 18.18 -8.34 8.39
C TYR A 138 17.42 -9.53 8.93
N ASN A 139 17.96 -10.73 8.69
CA ASN A 139 17.49 -11.95 9.33
C ASN A 139 18.04 -12.03 10.74
N ILE A 140 17.18 -12.18 11.73
CA ILE A 140 17.59 -12.41 13.12
C ILE A 140 18.18 -13.82 13.23
N PRO A 141 19.49 -13.97 13.54
CA PRO A 141 20.15 -15.26 13.48
C PRO A 141 19.47 -16.35 14.33
N ARG A 142 19.33 -17.53 13.76
CA ARG A 142 18.70 -18.71 14.37
C ARG A 142 17.21 -18.55 14.65
N THR A 143 16.54 -17.66 13.93
CA THR A 143 15.09 -17.49 13.98
C THR A 143 14.55 -17.35 12.57
N ASP A 144 13.24 -17.50 12.43
CA ASP A 144 12.50 -17.29 11.18
C ASP A 144 12.00 -15.82 11.07
N PHE A 145 12.56 -14.90 11.87
CA PHE A 145 12.17 -13.51 11.88
C PHE A 145 13.14 -12.65 11.08
N PHE A 146 12.55 -11.80 10.23
CA PHE A 146 13.23 -10.74 9.52
C PHE A 146 12.68 -9.39 9.96
N VAL A 147 13.57 -8.43 10.10
CA VAL A 147 13.23 -7.04 10.40
C VAL A 147 13.80 -6.14 9.32
N GLY A 148 13.12 -5.06 9.03
CA GLY A 148 13.57 -4.12 8.00
C GLY A 148 13.18 -2.69 8.32
N ALA A 149 13.94 -1.78 7.75
CA ALA A 149 13.69 -0.35 7.83
C ALA A 149 13.95 0.31 6.47
N ASN A 150 13.11 1.29 6.11
CA ASN A 150 13.31 2.20 4.99
C ASN A 150 13.36 3.63 5.49
N VAL A 151 14.30 4.40 4.96
CA VAL A 151 14.29 5.88 5.06
C VAL A 151 13.84 6.42 3.72
N LYS A 152 12.92 7.37 3.75
CA LYS A 152 12.36 8.04 2.56
C LYS A 152 12.70 9.52 2.56
N LEU A 153 13.13 10.04 1.42
CA LEU A 153 13.24 11.46 1.13
C LEU A 153 12.17 11.81 0.09
N ILE A 154 11.34 12.80 0.41
CA ILE A 154 10.12 13.11 -0.33
C ILE A 154 10.25 14.53 -0.88
N SER A 155 9.97 14.70 -2.16
CA SER A 155 9.85 16.01 -2.80
C SER A 155 8.53 16.08 -3.55
N SER A 156 7.78 17.13 -3.32
CA SER A 156 6.50 17.38 -3.96
C SER A 156 6.47 18.80 -4.54
N LYS A 157 5.94 18.90 -5.75
CA LYS A 157 5.68 20.17 -6.43
C LYS A 157 4.27 20.14 -6.99
N LEU A 158 3.43 21.05 -6.50
CA LEU A 158 2.04 21.22 -6.95
C LEU A 158 1.88 22.67 -7.38
N GLU A 159 1.75 22.90 -8.69
CA GLU A 159 1.73 24.24 -9.29
C GLU A 159 3.04 25.02 -8.93
N GLN A 160 2.90 26.11 -8.17
CA GLN A 160 4.03 26.92 -7.68
C GLN A 160 4.52 26.53 -6.29
N TYR A 161 3.76 25.66 -5.60
CA TYR A 161 4.07 25.23 -4.24
C TYR A 161 5.00 24.05 -4.24
N THR A 162 6.03 24.10 -3.38
CA THR A 162 6.98 23.00 -3.21
C THR A 162 7.06 22.60 -1.75
N SER A 163 7.23 21.31 -1.53
CA SER A 163 7.38 20.76 -0.19
C SER A 163 8.44 19.65 -0.18
N LEU A 164 9.21 19.59 0.89
CA LEU A 164 10.17 18.53 1.17
C LEU A 164 9.82 17.83 2.48
N GLY A 165 10.03 16.54 2.55
CA GLY A 165 9.77 15.77 3.75
C GLY A 165 10.63 14.53 3.84
N GLY A 166 10.57 13.89 5.00
CA GLY A 166 11.22 12.62 5.26
C GLY A 166 10.34 11.69 6.07
N ALA A 167 10.48 10.39 5.82
CA ALA A 167 9.73 9.36 6.51
C ALA A 167 10.59 8.14 6.78
N LEU A 168 10.19 7.36 7.78
CA LEU A 168 10.73 6.06 8.16
C LEU A 168 9.62 5.02 8.08
N ASP A 169 9.92 3.85 7.50
CA ASP A 169 9.10 2.67 7.61
C ASP A 169 9.83 1.61 8.43
N LEU A 170 9.11 0.91 9.27
CA LEU A 170 9.61 -0.22 10.07
C LEU A 170 8.72 -1.43 9.82
N GLY A 171 9.34 -2.55 9.49
CA GLY A 171 8.63 -3.78 9.22
C GLY A 171 9.22 -4.99 9.91
N PHE A 172 8.40 -6.00 10.09
CA PHE A 172 8.83 -7.35 10.42
C PHE A 172 8.10 -8.38 9.56
N ILE A 173 8.73 -9.52 9.36
CA ILE A 173 8.11 -10.71 8.77
C ILE A 173 8.65 -11.95 9.46
N TYR A 174 7.75 -12.87 9.79
CA TYR A 174 8.04 -14.24 10.20
C TYR A 174 7.78 -15.14 9.00
N VAL A 175 8.78 -15.93 8.61
CA VAL A 175 8.72 -16.85 7.46
C VAL A 175 8.98 -18.26 7.96
N ASN A 176 7.98 -19.11 7.93
CA ASN A 176 8.10 -20.51 8.29
C ASN A 176 8.00 -21.39 7.05
N ASP A 177 9.13 -21.96 6.62
CA ASP A 177 9.21 -22.76 5.40
C ASP A 177 8.51 -24.13 5.55
N GLU A 178 8.46 -24.71 6.77
CA GLU A 178 7.81 -25.99 6.99
C GLU A 178 6.28 -25.90 6.85
N LEU A 179 5.69 -24.81 7.36
CA LEU A 179 4.26 -24.56 7.29
C LEU A 179 3.88 -23.73 6.05
N GLU A 180 4.86 -23.29 5.25
CA GLU A 180 4.67 -22.35 4.14
C GLU A 180 3.88 -21.08 4.57
N LEU A 181 4.11 -20.65 5.83
CA LEU A 181 3.36 -19.60 6.52
C LEU A 181 4.21 -18.35 6.70
N ASN A 182 3.68 -17.21 6.25
CA ASN A 182 4.28 -15.91 6.47
C ASN A 182 3.34 -15.03 7.32
N ILE A 183 3.87 -14.37 8.35
CA ILE A 183 3.16 -13.39 9.16
C ILE A 183 3.97 -12.10 9.16
N ALA A 184 3.35 -10.98 8.86
CA ALA A 184 4.06 -9.72 8.72
C ALA A 184 3.31 -8.55 9.34
N GLY A 185 4.05 -7.53 9.72
CA GLY A 185 3.49 -6.26 10.14
C GLY A 185 4.40 -5.11 9.75
N VAL A 186 3.80 -3.95 9.55
CA VAL A 186 4.52 -2.75 9.15
C VAL A 186 3.90 -1.50 9.78
N VAL A 187 4.76 -0.55 10.12
CA VAL A 187 4.40 0.84 10.41
C VAL A 187 5.11 1.69 9.38
N ARG A 188 4.34 2.43 8.58
CA ARG A 188 4.84 3.21 7.45
C ARG A 188 4.64 4.70 7.64
N ASN A 189 5.50 5.47 6.97
CA ASN A 189 5.40 6.92 6.85
C ASN A 189 5.47 7.63 8.21
N ILE A 190 6.28 7.12 9.14
CA ILE A 190 6.63 7.83 10.39
C ILE A 190 7.54 9.01 10.02
N GLY A 191 7.03 10.22 9.98
CA GLY A 191 7.84 11.34 9.49
C GLY A 191 7.19 12.70 9.58
N THR A 192 7.84 13.66 8.92
CA THR A 192 7.40 15.06 8.91
C THR A 192 7.83 15.76 7.62
N GLN A 193 7.17 16.87 7.33
CA GLN A 193 7.67 17.84 6.35
C GLN A 193 8.90 18.57 6.92
N PHE A 194 9.90 18.80 6.09
CA PHE A 194 11.03 19.70 6.37
C PHE A 194 10.71 21.12 5.89
N THR A 195 9.99 21.21 4.76
CA THR A 195 9.47 22.45 4.20
C THR A 195 8.01 22.22 3.85
N ALA A 196 7.12 23.04 4.39
CA ALA A 196 5.70 23.00 4.06
C ALA A 196 5.43 23.66 2.70
N TYR A 197 4.28 23.40 2.08
CA TYR A 197 3.87 24.08 0.85
C TYR A 197 3.65 25.58 1.06
N ASP A 198 3.18 25.95 2.24
CA ASP A 198 2.97 27.30 2.71
C ASP A 198 3.45 27.39 4.16
N VAL A 199 2.77 28.10 5.01
CA VAL A 199 3.15 28.32 6.42
C VAL A 199 2.75 27.17 7.34
N THR A 200 1.83 26.28 6.91
CA THR A 200 1.27 25.23 7.75
C THR A 200 1.91 23.88 7.45
N TYR A 201 2.48 23.24 8.49
CA TYR A 201 2.99 21.87 8.42
C TYR A 201 1.84 20.87 8.58
N GLU A 202 1.80 19.89 7.68
CA GLU A 202 0.82 18.82 7.67
C GLU A 202 1.46 17.50 8.10
N ARG A 203 0.64 16.58 8.60
CA ARG A 203 1.09 15.24 8.98
C ARG A 203 1.27 14.36 7.75
N LEU A 204 2.20 13.42 7.83
CA LEU A 204 2.34 12.36 6.85
C LEU A 204 1.25 11.28 7.03
N PRO A 205 0.94 10.51 5.98
CA PRO A 205 -0.08 9.48 6.00
C PRO A 205 0.43 8.22 6.71
N LEU A 206 0.56 8.29 8.05
CA LEU A 206 0.94 7.15 8.90
C LEU A 206 0.03 5.96 8.63
N GLU A 207 0.62 4.77 8.53
CA GLU A 207 -0.10 3.54 8.26
C GLU A 207 0.43 2.39 9.08
N VAL A 208 -0.48 1.58 9.65
CA VAL A 208 -0.17 0.37 10.42
C VAL A 208 -0.98 -0.77 9.85
N ASP A 209 -0.30 -1.77 9.32
CA ASP A 209 -0.92 -2.92 8.67
C ASP A 209 -0.35 -4.23 9.21
N LEU A 210 -1.18 -5.28 9.26
CA LEU A 210 -0.80 -6.65 9.60
C LEU A 210 -1.25 -7.60 8.49
N GLY A 211 -0.46 -8.64 8.23
CA GLY A 211 -0.77 -9.61 7.19
C GLY A 211 -0.36 -11.02 7.56
N ILE A 212 -1.07 -11.98 7.01
CA ILE A 212 -0.77 -13.40 7.08
C ILE A 212 -0.99 -14.02 5.71
N SER A 213 -0.14 -14.95 5.32
CA SER A 213 -0.35 -15.75 4.11
C SER A 213 0.19 -17.16 4.30
N GLN A 214 -0.45 -18.12 3.63
CA GLN A 214 -0.01 -19.50 3.66
C GLN A 214 -0.25 -20.15 2.31
N LYS A 215 0.72 -20.92 1.85
CA LYS A 215 0.57 -21.79 0.70
C LYS A 215 0.05 -23.15 1.16
N LEU A 216 -0.91 -23.67 0.42
CA LEU A 216 -1.48 -24.98 0.71
C LEU A 216 -0.58 -26.09 0.19
N GLU A 217 -0.39 -27.16 0.98
CA GLU A 217 0.53 -28.25 0.68
C GLU A 217 0.16 -29.02 -0.60
N TYR A 218 -1.13 -29.33 -0.78
CA TYR A 218 -1.61 -30.18 -1.88
C TYR A 218 -2.22 -29.43 -3.05
N VAL A 219 -2.33 -28.10 -2.94
CA VAL A 219 -2.93 -27.24 -3.97
C VAL A 219 -1.97 -26.12 -4.28
N PRO A 220 -1.67 -25.81 -5.54
CA PRO A 220 -0.78 -24.71 -5.90
C PRO A 220 -1.46 -23.35 -5.69
N LEU A 221 -1.90 -23.09 -4.46
CA LEU A 221 -2.62 -21.90 -4.04
C LEU A 221 -2.01 -21.35 -2.76
N ARG A 222 -1.68 -20.06 -2.76
CA ARG A 222 -1.36 -19.27 -1.58
C ARG A 222 -2.51 -18.31 -1.31
N TRP A 223 -3.06 -18.34 -0.12
CA TRP A 223 -4.03 -17.35 0.33
C TRP A 223 -3.34 -16.25 1.13
N HIS A 224 -3.91 -15.06 1.10
CA HIS A 224 -3.43 -13.91 1.84
C HIS A 224 -4.61 -13.26 2.56
N PHE A 225 -4.35 -12.81 3.78
CA PHE A 225 -5.27 -12.01 4.57
C PHE A 225 -4.50 -10.82 5.15
N THR A 226 -5.02 -9.61 4.93
CA THR A 226 -4.39 -8.38 5.41
C THR A 226 -5.41 -7.55 6.19
N LEU A 227 -4.97 -7.02 7.32
CA LEU A 227 -5.66 -6.00 8.09
C LEU A 227 -4.96 -4.66 7.82
N GLU A 228 -5.66 -3.72 7.21
CA GLU A 228 -5.11 -2.42 6.82
C GLU A 228 -5.59 -1.28 7.73
N ASN A 229 -4.79 -0.21 7.82
CA ASN A 229 -5.14 1.06 8.48
C ASN A 229 -5.49 0.92 9.97
N LEU A 230 -4.81 0.07 10.72
CA LEU A 230 -5.09 -0.21 12.13
C LEU A 230 -4.86 0.99 13.06
N GLN A 231 -4.12 2.02 12.62
CA GLN A 231 -3.94 3.28 13.33
C GLN A 231 -5.21 4.14 13.38
N ASN A 232 -6.17 3.87 12.51
CA ASN A 232 -7.44 4.59 12.44
C ASN A 232 -8.59 3.59 12.36
N TRP A 233 -9.23 3.30 13.50
CA TRP A 233 -10.30 2.31 13.54
C TRP A 233 -11.56 2.77 12.80
N ASN A 234 -11.88 4.06 12.84
CA ASN A 234 -13.10 4.60 12.22
C ASN A 234 -12.86 4.95 10.75
N LEU A 235 -12.95 3.96 9.87
CA LEU A 235 -12.83 4.12 8.42
C LEU A 235 -14.18 4.33 7.74
N ALA A 236 -15.25 3.81 8.32
CA ALA A 236 -16.56 3.84 7.70
C ALA A 236 -17.22 5.20 7.87
N PHE A 237 -17.66 5.76 6.76
CA PHE A 237 -18.59 6.89 6.73
C PHE A 237 -20.00 6.37 6.48
N ALA A 238 -20.96 6.88 7.25
CA ALA A 238 -22.36 6.65 6.94
C ALA A 238 -22.65 7.16 5.51
N ASN A 239 -23.11 6.27 4.64
CA ASN A 239 -23.43 6.65 3.27
C ASN A 239 -24.77 7.40 3.27
N PRO A 240 -24.80 8.68 2.86
CA PRO A 240 -26.06 9.44 2.80
C PRO A 240 -27.13 8.79 1.91
N ALA A 241 -26.70 8.05 0.89
CA ALA A 241 -27.62 7.35 -0.02
C ALA A 241 -28.27 6.10 0.60
N ARG A 242 -27.77 5.64 1.75
CA ARG A 242 -28.37 4.56 2.57
C ARG A 242 -29.16 5.08 3.76
N ALA A 243 -29.30 6.40 3.88
CA ALA A 243 -30.15 6.98 4.90
C ALA A 243 -31.59 6.52 4.68
N THR A 244 -32.23 6.04 5.74
CA THR A 244 -33.65 5.67 5.71
C THR A 244 -34.47 6.90 6.04
N SER A 245 -35.43 7.26 5.18
CA SER A 245 -36.38 8.32 5.47
C SER A 245 -37.68 7.72 6.04
N ASP A 246 -38.16 8.27 7.15
CA ASP A 246 -39.47 7.93 7.69
C ASP A 246 -40.57 8.59 6.89
N LEU A 247 -41.83 8.24 7.15
CA LEU A 247 -43.01 8.84 6.50
C LEU A 247 -43.17 10.34 6.78
N ASN A 248 -42.46 10.87 7.77
CA ASN A 248 -42.48 12.29 8.15
C ASN A 248 -41.35 13.09 7.49
N GLY A 249 -40.51 12.43 6.65
CA GLY A 249 -39.39 13.06 5.95
C GLY A 249 -38.12 13.19 6.79
N ASN A 250 -38.04 12.59 7.98
CA ASN A 250 -36.82 12.57 8.77
C ASN A 250 -35.87 11.55 8.19
N SER A 251 -34.66 11.98 7.86
CA SER A 251 -33.60 11.11 7.37
C SER A 251 -32.77 10.61 8.54
N THR A 252 -32.71 9.29 8.71
CA THR A 252 -31.84 8.63 9.69
C THR A 252 -30.59 8.13 8.96
N PRO A 253 -29.37 8.59 9.32
CA PRO A 253 -28.13 8.12 8.70
C PRO A 253 -27.96 6.62 8.87
N GLU A 254 -27.21 5.99 7.96
CA GLU A 254 -26.77 4.59 8.09
C GLU A 254 -26.06 4.39 9.43
N ASN A 255 -26.46 3.39 10.19
CA ASN A 255 -25.79 3.04 11.44
C ASN A 255 -24.61 2.09 11.13
N VAL A 256 -23.39 2.62 11.19
CA VAL A 256 -22.18 1.83 11.04
C VAL A 256 -21.88 1.14 12.36
N ASN A 257 -21.94 -0.18 12.40
CA ASN A 257 -21.66 -0.96 13.59
C ASN A 257 -20.19 -1.41 13.64
N PHE A 258 -19.77 -1.99 14.77
CA PHE A 258 -18.40 -2.49 14.97
C PHE A 258 -17.96 -3.52 13.92
N PHE A 259 -18.86 -4.39 13.47
CA PHE A 259 -18.54 -5.41 12.47
C PHE A 259 -18.34 -4.80 11.08
N ASP A 260 -19.11 -3.78 10.72
CA ASP A 260 -18.94 -3.06 9.46
C ASP A 260 -17.58 -2.35 9.42
N GLU A 261 -17.15 -1.75 10.55
CA GLU A 261 -15.81 -1.19 10.70
C GLU A 261 -14.73 -2.26 10.55
N ALA A 262 -14.81 -3.34 11.32
CA ALA A 262 -13.83 -4.42 11.30
C ALA A 262 -13.67 -5.02 9.89
N LEU A 263 -14.76 -5.22 9.16
CA LEU A 263 -14.74 -5.74 7.80
C LEU A 263 -14.01 -4.80 6.83
N ARG A 264 -14.12 -3.47 7.01
CA ARG A 264 -13.46 -2.50 6.14
C ARG A 264 -11.94 -2.49 6.26
N HIS A 265 -11.40 -3.05 7.33
CA HIS A 265 -9.95 -3.26 7.47
C HIS A 265 -9.45 -4.51 6.73
N MET A 266 -10.33 -5.36 6.18
CA MET A 266 -9.97 -6.67 5.68
C MET A 266 -9.75 -6.69 4.17
N ILE A 267 -8.65 -7.33 3.77
CA ILE A 267 -8.33 -7.67 2.39
C ILE A 267 -8.10 -9.18 2.32
N PHE A 268 -8.76 -9.83 1.38
CA PHE A 268 -8.61 -11.26 1.08
C PHE A 268 -7.99 -11.41 -0.30
N ALA A 269 -7.03 -12.32 -0.44
CA ALA A 269 -6.46 -12.57 -1.75
C ALA A 269 -6.01 -14.02 -1.92
N ALA A 270 -5.88 -14.43 -3.17
CA ALA A 270 -5.41 -15.74 -3.57
C ALA A 270 -4.47 -15.66 -4.76
N GLU A 271 -3.39 -16.41 -4.70
CA GLU A 271 -2.40 -16.57 -5.77
C GLU A 271 -2.36 -18.03 -6.19
N LEU A 272 -2.65 -18.31 -7.45
CA LEU A 272 -2.56 -19.64 -8.06
C LEU A 272 -1.18 -19.79 -8.71
N PHE A 273 -0.57 -20.96 -8.53
CA PHE A 273 0.75 -21.30 -9.05
C PHE A 273 1.87 -20.36 -8.58
N PRO A 274 2.00 -20.03 -7.27
CA PRO A 274 2.92 -19.02 -6.77
C PRO A 274 4.38 -19.28 -7.16
N ASP A 275 4.81 -20.54 -7.23
CA ASP A 275 6.19 -20.95 -7.51
C ASP A 275 6.46 -21.24 -8.99
N LYS A 276 5.47 -21.03 -9.86
CA LYS A 276 5.62 -21.34 -11.29
C LYS A 276 6.03 -20.10 -12.10
N GLY A 277 6.43 -20.32 -13.34
CA GLY A 277 6.70 -19.24 -14.29
C GLY A 277 5.44 -18.46 -14.71
N PHE A 278 4.26 -19.02 -14.49
CA PHE A 278 2.96 -18.39 -14.71
C PHE A 278 2.17 -18.37 -13.41
N ASN A 279 1.65 -17.21 -13.02
CA ASN A 279 0.81 -17.04 -11.85
C ASN A 279 -0.48 -16.31 -12.20
N ILE A 280 -1.55 -16.63 -11.51
CA ILE A 280 -2.83 -15.89 -11.55
C ILE A 280 -3.13 -15.42 -10.12
N ARG A 281 -3.59 -14.19 -10.00
CA ARG A 281 -3.87 -13.53 -8.72
C ARG A 281 -5.25 -12.92 -8.71
N LEU A 282 -5.92 -13.05 -7.58
CA LEU A 282 -7.23 -12.46 -7.31
C LEU A 282 -7.20 -11.83 -5.92
N GLY A 283 -7.77 -10.65 -5.79
CA GLY A 283 -7.86 -9.93 -4.52
C GLY A 283 -9.22 -9.29 -4.33
N TYR A 284 -9.61 -9.13 -3.07
CA TYR A 284 -10.83 -8.44 -2.68
C TYR A 284 -10.59 -7.56 -1.46
N SER A 285 -10.75 -6.25 -1.63
CA SER A 285 -10.71 -5.26 -0.55
C SER A 285 -12.13 -4.88 -0.17
N VAL A 286 -12.52 -5.17 1.08
CA VAL A 286 -13.86 -4.89 1.57
C VAL A 286 -14.11 -3.39 1.62
N ARG A 287 -13.13 -2.61 2.11
CA ARG A 287 -13.22 -1.14 2.15
C ARG A 287 -13.48 -0.57 0.76
N ARG A 288 -12.66 -0.93 -0.22
CA ARG A 288 -12.82 -0.44 -1.61
C ARG A 288 -14.16 -0.84 -2.22
N ALA A 289 -14.66 -2.03 -1.91
CA ALA A 289 -15.97 -2.48 -2.36
C ALA A 289 -17.11 -1.60 -1.80
N GLU A 290 -17.02 -1.20 -0.55
CA GLU A 290 -18.03 -0.38 0.11
C GLU A 290 -17.92 1.12 -0.26
N GLU A 291 -16.68 1.67 -0.32
CA GLU A 291 -16.45 3.08 -0.66
C GLU A 291 -16.81 3.42 -2.12
N LEU A 292 -16.56 2.47 -3.05
CA LEU A 292 -16.85 2.64 -4.48
C LEU A 292 -18.20 2.07 -4.91
N ARG A 293 -19.05 1.71 -3.96
CA ARG A 293 -20.37 1.20 -4.24
C ARG A 293 -21.32 2.32 -4.68
N ILE A 294 -21.86 2.19 -5.87
CA ILE A 294 -22.91 3.06 -6.38
C ILE A 294 -24.26 2.43 -6.00
N VAL A 295 -25.18 3.25 -5.47
CA VAL A 295 -26.53 2.81 -5.13
C VAL A 295 -27.24 2.34 -6.41
N ASP A 296 -27.96 1.22 -6.33
CA ASP A 296 -28.70 0.59 -7.43
C ASP A 296 -27.84 0.08 -8.61
N GLN A 297 -26.52 0.07 -8.49
CA GLN A 297 -25.65 -0.53 -9.48
C GLN A 297 -24.73 -1.61 -8.87
N ARG A 298 -24.67 -2.78 -9.52
CA ARG A 298 -23.68 -3.80 -9.15
C ARG A 298 -22.30 -3.34 -9.55
N SER A 299 -21.43 -3.12 -8.57
CA SER A 299 -20.04 -2.73 -8.76
C SER A 299 -19.11 -3.85 -8.31
N PHE A 300 -18.13 -4.21 -9.15
CA PHE A 300 -17.02 -5.10 -8.78
C PHE A 300 -15.81 -4.31 -8.27
N ALA A 301 -16.02 -3.15 -7.68
CA ALA A 301 -14.96 -2.23 -7.31
C ALA A 301 -13.98 -2.77 -6.25
N GLY A 302 -14.43 -3.68 -5.38
CA GLY A 302 -13.57 -4.38 -4.41
C GLY A 302 -12.65 -5.43 -5.03
N LEU A 303 -12.98 -5.93 -6.21
CA LEU A 303 -12.21 -6.98 -6.87
C LEU A 303 -10.99 -6.42 -7.61
N SER A 304 -9.94 -7.20 -7.62
CA SER A 304 -8.73 -7.02 -8.42
C SER A 304 -8.26 -8.36 -8.96
N ALA A 305 -7.63 -8.34 -10.12
CA ALA A 305 -7.10 -9.53 -10.76
C ALA A 305 -5.80 -9.21 -11.49
N GLY A 306 -4.95 -10.20 -11.65
CA GLY A 306 -3.71 -10.04 -12.40
C GLY A 306 -3.05 -11.38 -12.68
N PHE A 307 -2.02 -11.30 -13.51
CA PHE A 307 -1.20 -12.44 -13.85
C PHE A 307 0.26 -12.01 -14.03
N SER A 308 1.15 -12.98 -13.99
CA SER A 308 2.55 -12.78 -14.39
C SER A 308 3.08 -13.98 -15.15
N VAL A 309 4.03 -13.70 -16.04
CA VAL A 309 4.70 -14.73 -16.84
C VAL A 309 6.20 -14.49 -16.80
N LYS A 310 6.97 -15.55 -16.47
CA LYS A 310 8.44 -15.53 -16.44
C LYS A 310 8.99 -16.11 -17.74
N PHE A 311 9.85 -15.34 -18.38
CA PHE A 311 10.63 -15.74 -19.54
C PHE A 311 12.10 -15.58 -19.25
N ASN A 312 12.79 -16.68 -18.94
CA ASN A 312 14.20 -16.67 -18.57
C ASN A 312 14.47 -15.69 -17.39
N LYS A 313 15.22 -14.62 -17.62
CA LYS A 313 15.57 -13.57 -16.64
C LYS A 313 14.53 -12.44 -16.54
N LEU A 314 13.50 -12.47 -17.35
CA LEU A 314 12.45 -11.45 -17.38
C LEU A 314 11.14 -12.01 -16.82
N ARG A 315 10.44 -11.21 -16.03
CA ARG A 315 9.07 -11.50 -15.62
C ARG A 315 8.19 -10.29 -15.92
N LEU A 316 7.19 -10.53 -16.75
CA LEU A 316 6.16 -9.56 -17.07
C LEU A 316 4.96 -9.80 -16.17
N SER A 317 4.40 -8.72 -15.64
CA SER A 317 3.21 -8.74 -14.78
C SER A 317 2.21 -7.71 -15.26
N TYR A 318 0.94 -8.09 -15.21
CA TYR A 318 -0.17 -7.18 -15.47
C TYR A 318 -1.25 -7.37 -14.42
N SER A 319 -1.88 -6.30 -14.01
CA SER A 319 -3.07 -6.37 -13.17
C SER A 319 -4.05 -5.25 -13.47
N TYR A 320 -5.28 -5.52 -13.08
CA TYR A 320 -6.42 -4.65 -13.21
C TYR A 320 -7.09 -4.49 -11.86
N ALA A 321 -7.30 -3.26 -11.44
CA ALA A 321 -8.04 -2.94 -10.24
C ALA A 321 -8.82 -1.64 -10.42
N ARG A 322 -9.93 -1.49 -9.70
CA ARG A 322 -10.73 -0.28 -9.72
C ARG A 322 -10.48 0.49 -8.43
N TYR A 323 -9.96 1.71 -8.57
CA TYR A 323 -9.69 2.64 -7.47
C TYR A 323 -10.58 3.89 -7.52
N ASN A 324 -11.42 3.99 -8.53
CA ASN A 324 -12.40 5.09 -8.70
C ASN A 324 -13.68 4.53 -9.29
N THR A 325 -14.80 5.21 -9.05
CA THR A 325 -16.13 4.82 -9.58
C THR A 325 -16.21 4.98 -11.09
N ALA A 326 -15.52 5.96 -11.65
CA ALA A 326 -15.59 6.29 -13.09
C ALA A 326 -14.60 5.51 -13.94
N ALA A 327 -13.46 5.08 -13.39
CA ALA A 327 -12.40 4.46 -14.16
C ALA A 327 -11.69 3.32 -13.40
N SER A 328 -11.04 2.48 -14.16
CA SER A 328 -10.19 1.38 -13.68
C SER A 328 -8.74 1.68 -14.00
N SER A 329 -7.85 1.15 -13.18
CA SER A 329 -6.41 1.33 -13.33
C SER A 329 -5.75 0.07 -13.86
N GLY A 330 -4.84 0.23 -14.82
CA GLY A 330 -3.98 -0.81 -15.35
C GLY A 330 -2.57 -0.70 -14.78
N PHE A 331 -2.04 -1.81 -14.30
CA PHE A 331 -0.71 -1.91 -13.69
C PHE A 331 0.16 -2.80 -14.55
N PHE A 332 1.31 -2.31 -14.96
CA PHE A 332 2.31 -3.02 -15.74
C PHE A 332 3.60 -3.14 -14.93
N GLY A 333 4.20 -4.31 -14.90
CA GLY A 333 5.44 -4.57 -14.20
C GLY A 333 6.41 -5.41 -15.01
N LEU A 334 7.68 -5.08 -14.89
CA LEU A 334 8.80 -5.79 -15.44
C LEU A 334 9.83 -6.04 -14.35
N ASN A 335 10.08 -7.31 -14.03
CA ASN A 335 11.19 -7.72 -13.15
C ASN A 335 12.30 -8.29 -14.02
N ILE A 336 13.53 -7.86 -13.76
CA ILE A 336 14.74 -8.23 -14.50
C ILE A 336 15.73 -8.84 -13.53
N ASP A 337 16.12 -10.08 -13.78
CA ASP A 337 17.21 -10.74 -13.07
C ASP A 337 18.54 -10.37 -13.75
N LEU A 338 19.39 -9.61 -13.06
CA LEU A 338 20.68 -9.12 -13.55
C LEU A 338 21.85 -10.08 -13.25
N ASN A 339 21.58 -11.26 -12.61
CA ASN A 339 22.59 -12.28 -12.31
C ASN A 339 23.09 -12.99 -13.57
#